data_732bcaf9c41cb8b27fd86a1b7a4e8828
#
_entry.id   732bcaf9c41cb8b27fd86a1b7a4e8828
#
_cell.length_a   1.000
_cell.length_b   1.000
_cell.length_c   1.000
_cell.angle_alpha   90.00
_cell.angle_beta   90.00
_cell.angle_gamma   90.00
#
_symmetry.space_group_name_H-M   'P 1'
#
loop_
_entity.id
_entity.type
_entity.pdbx_description
1 polymer ?
#
loop_
_entity_poly.entity_id
_entity_poly.type
_entity_poly.pdbx_seq_one_letter_code
_entity_poly.pdbx_strand_id
1 'polypeptide(L)'
;KIIKIIYYWLFFIISFIIFLLPFLLKGILNIGNIAGMIVSLGCFLIIFFNKPLHHLIFSKIILSFIIILLAIISTCSYKILTNMNILPQEETTVVVLGCRVKNKKPSLALKERLDKTYQYLNENPKLQCILSGGQGANEEISEAKCMYQYLVSKGIDPHRLYQEDKSTSTRENILFSYQLIKKRKFT
;
A
#
# COMPACT_ATOMS: atom_id res chain seq x y z
N LYS A 1 18.83 39.47 -9.82
CA LYS A 1 19.43 38.14 -10.11
C LYS A 1 19.64 37.33 -8.81
N ILE A 2 20.25 37.91 -7.78
CA ILE A 2 20.56 37.28 -6.50
C ILE A 2 19.31 36.75 -5.78
N ILE A 3 18.21 37.53 -5.75
CA ILE A 3 16.97 37.14 -5.10
C ILE A 3 16.37 35.86 -5.70
N LYS A 4 16.39 35.70 -7.04
CA LYS A 4 15.93 34.47 -7.70
C LYS A 4 16.75 33.25 -7.31
N ILE A 5 18.06 33.40 -7.20
CA ILE A 5 18.97 32.34 -6.80
C ILE A 5 18.66 31.89 -5.37
N ILE A 6 18.41 32.84 -4.44
CA ILE A 6 18.04 32.53 -3.07
C ILE A 6 16.71 31.74 -3.01
N TYR A 7 15.70 32.12 -3.81
CA TYR A 7 14.45 31.36 -3.87
C TYR A 7 14.64 29.91 -4.36
N TYR A 8 15.49 29.69 -5.35
CA TYR A 8 15.77 28.33 -5.85
C TYR A 8 16.50 27.46 -4.82
N TRP A 9 17.46 28.05 -4.09
CA TRP A 9 18.14 27.37 -2.99
C TRP A 9 17.17 27.02 -1.86
N LEU A 10 16.33 27.95 -1.48
CA LEU A 10 15.33 27.75 -0.44
C LEU A 10 14.33 26.64 -0.82
N PHE A 11 13.83 26.67 -2.07
CA PHE A 11 12.93 25.65 -2.58
C PHE A 11 13.60 24.26 -2.60
N PHE A 12 14.85 24.15 -3.03
CA PHE A 12 15.60 22.90 -3.02
C PHE A 12 15.74 22.35 -1.60
N ILE A 13 16.21 23.18 -0.67
CA ILE A 13 16.42 22.79 0.74
C ILE A 13 15.11 22.29 1.36
N ILE A 14 14.03 23.04 1.20
CA ILE A 14 12.71 22.65 1.73
C ILE A 14 12.24 21.33 1.12
N SER A 15 12.29 21.20 -0.21
CA SER A 15 11.88 19.99 -0.92
C SER A 15 12.70 18.78 -0.48
N PHE A 16 14.01 18.91 -0.38
CA PHE A 16 14.91 17.84 0.05
C PHE A 16 14.65 17.41 1.50
N ILE A 17 14.43 18.37 2.40
CA ILE A 17 14.12 18.10 3.82
C ILE A 17 12.79 17.35 3.94
N ILE A 18 11.75 17.72 3.18
CA ILE A 18 10.45 17.04 3.21
C ILE A 18 10.58 15.54 2.92
N PHE A 19 11.39 15.18 1.93
CA PHE A 19 11.61 13.76 1.59
C PHE A 19 12.58 13.05 2.53
N LEU A 20 13.49 13.78 3.18
CA LEU A 20 14.44 13.24 4.15
C LEU A 20 13.80 13.08 5.56
N LEU A 21 12.79 13.89 5.89
CA LEU A 21 12.20 13.95 7.22
C LEU A 21 11.64 12.61 7.73
N PRO A 22 10.92 11.78 6.92
CA PRO A 22 10.43 10.49 7.36
C PRO A 22 11.55 9.52 7.74
N PHE A 23 12.69 9.59 7.06
CA PHE A 23 13.89 8.81 7.42
C PHE A 23 14.48 9.26 8.75
N LEU A 24 14.65 10.57 8.95
CA LEU A 24 15.24 11.13 10.18
C LEU A 24 14.35 10.90 11.41
N LEU A 25 13.03 10.99 11.27
CA LEU A 25 12.10 10.88 12.40
C LEU A 25 11.70 9.44 12.74
N LYS A 26 11.59 8.56 11.75
CA LYS A 26 11.03 7.22 11.92
C LYS A 26 11.88 6.11 11.32
N GLY A 27 13.06 6.40 10.77
CA GLY A 27 13.90 5.43 10.06
C GLY A 27 13.24 4.84 8.80
N ILE A 28 12.18 5.47 8.28
CA ILE A 28 11.43 4.94 7.14
C ILE A 28 12.03 5.48 5.84
N LEU A 29 12.77 4.61 5.15
CA LEU A 29 13.28 4.89 3.82
C LEU A 29 12.50 4.04 2.81
N ASN A 30 11.58 4.66 2.08
CA ASN A 30 10.83 4.00 1.03
C ASN A 30 11.22 4.53 -0.37
N ILE A 31 10.83 3.82 -1.42
CA ILE A 31 11.13 4.17 -2.81
C ILE A 31 10.66 5.58 -3.15
N GLY A 32 9.52 6.02 -2.63
CA GLY A 32 8.98 7.37 -2.86
C GLY A 32 9.87 8.46 -2.28
N ASN A 33 10.42 8.26 -1.07
CA ASN A 33 11.34 9.21 -0.43
C ASN A 33 12.65 9.32 -1.22
N ILE A 34 13.21 8.18 -1.65
CA ILE A 34 14.43 8.14 -2.46
C ILE A 34 14.21 8.86 -3.80
N ALA A 35 13.13 8.54 -4.50
CA ALA A 35 12.77 9.18 -5.76
C ALA A 35 12.59 10.69 -5.60
N GLY A 36 11.92 11.14 -4.53
CA GLY A 36 11.74 12.55 -4.23
C GLY A 36 13.05 13.28 -3.99
N MET A 37 14.01 12.69 -3.26
CA MET A 37 15.34 13.24 -3.05
C MET A 37 16.13 13.35 -4.36
N ILE A 38 16.08 12.31 -5.22
CA ILE A 38 16.74 12.30 -6.53
C ILE A 38 16.17 13.39 -7.43
N VAL A 39 14.85 13.55 -7.48
CA VAL A 39 14.19 14.59 -8.28
C VAL A 39 14.56 16.00 -7.76
N SER A 40 14.57 16.21 -6.45
CA SER A 40 14.96 17.48 -5.84
C SER A 40 16.41 17.85 -6.19
N LEU A 41 17.33 16.88 -6.10
CA LEU A 41 18.74 17.06 -6.47
C LEU A 41 18.88 17.34 -7.97
N GLY A 42 18.16 16.62 -8.82
CA GLY A 42 18.15 16.82 -10.27
C GLY A 42 17.69 18.23 -10.64
N CYS A 43 16.58 18.69 -10.09
CA CYS A 43 16.09 20.07 -10.28
C CYS A 43 17.12 21.13 -9.84
N PHE A 44 17.77 20.90 -8.70
CA PHE A 44 18.82 21.79 -8.23
C PHE A 44 20.02 21.88 -9.17
N LEU A 45 20.53 20.73 -9.64
CA LEU A 45 21.65 20.69 -10.59
C LEU A 45 21.33 21.42 -11.89
N ILE A 46 20.10 21.28 -12.40
CA ILE A 46 19.63 21.97 -13.60
C ILE A 46 19.72 23.49 -13.42
N ILE A 47 19.20 23.98 -12.29
CA ILE A 47 19.16 25.41 -11.99
C ILE A 47 20.57 25.96 -11.77
N PHE A 48 21.45 25.19 -11.14
CA PHE A 48 22.81 25.58 -10.81
C PHE A 48 23.73 25.67 -12.06
N PHE A 49 23.62 24.71 -12.97
CA PHE A 49 24.42 24.69 -14.21
C PHE A 49 23.83 25.50 -15.38
N ASN A 50 23.02 26.47 -15.11
CA ASN A 50 22.20 27.28 -16.03
C ASN A 50 22.97 27.92 -17.18
N LYS A 51 23.21 27.16 -18.27
CA LYS A 51 23.55 27.68 -19.58
C LYS A 51 22.31 27.61 -20.49
N PRO A 52 21.99 28.65 -21.28
CA PRO A 52 20.69 28.77 -21.97
C PRO A 52 20.38 27.61 -22.95
N LEU A 53 21.39 26.97 -23.51
CA LEU A 53 21.22 25.86 -24.44
C LEU A 53 20.81 24.54 -23.72
N HIS A 54 21.31 24.30 -22.51
CA HIS A 54 20.96 23.14 -21.71
C HIS A 54 19.55 23.22 -21.14
N HIS A 55 19.03 24.42 -20.91
CA HIS A 55 17.69 24.63 -20.38
C HIS A 55 16.59 24.09 -21.29
N LEU A 56 16.74 24.26 -22.64
CA LEU A 56 15.71 23.81 -23.59
C LEU A 56 15.67 22.26 -23.72
N ILE A 57 16.83 21.62 -23.78
CA ILE A 57 16.93 20.16 -23.88
C ILE A 57 16.47 19.51 -22.57
N PHE A 58 16.89 20.07 -21.46
CA PHE A 58 16.59 19.53 -20.13
C PHE A 58 15.12 19.69 -19.74
N SER A 59 14.49 20.82 -20.10
CA SER A 59 13.06 21.02 -19.89
C SER A 59 12.23 20.00 -20.69
N LYS A 60 12.64 19.67 -21.92
CA LYS A 60 11.99 18.63 -22.73
C LYS A 60 12.13 17.24 -22.13
N ILE A 61 13.31 16.90 -21.58
CA ILE A 61 13.55 15.61 -20.91
C ILE A 61 12.69 15.50 -19.66
N ILE A 62 12.62 16.54 -18.84
CA ILE A 62 11.76 16.55 -17.65
C ILE A 62 10.29 16.43 -18.03
N LEU A 63 9.85 17.18 -19.04
CA LEU A 63 8.47 17.14 -19.50
C LEU A 63 8.11 15.73 -20.01
N SER A 64 8.99 15.11 -20.81
CA SER A 64 8.77 13.73 -21.28
C SER A 64 8.72 12.73 -20.12
N PHE A 65 9.57 12.86 -19.11
CA PHE A 65 9.54 12.03 -17.92
C PHE A 65 8.23 12.18 -17.12
N ILE A 66 7.74 13.42 -16.95
CA ILE A 66 6.46 13.69 -16.30
C ILE A 66 5.31 13.07 -17.09
N ILE A 67 5.30 13.19 -18.42
CA ILE A 67 4.26 12.58 -19.26
C ILE A 67 4.25 11.05 -19.13
N ILE A 68 5.42 10.42 -19.16
CA ILE A 68 5.55 8.97 -18.98
C ILE A 68 5.04 8.56 -17.59
N LEU A 69 5.42 9.28 -16.54
CA LEU A 69 4.97 9.01 -15.19
C LEU A 69 3.44 9.13 -15.05
N LEU A 70 2.85 10.18 -15.62
CA LEU A 70 1.40 10.36 -15.64
C LEU A 70 0.69 9.26 -16.44
N ALA A 71 1.26 8.80 -17.55
CA ALA A 71 0.73 7.68 -18.32
C ALA A 71 0.74 6.38 -17.51
N ILE A 72 1.83 6.11 -16.79
CA ILE A 72 1.94 4.93 -15.90
C ILE A 72 0.90 5.03 -14.77
N ILE A 73 0.80 6.17 -14.10
CA ILE A 73 -0.19 6.37 -13.02
C ILE A 73 -1.61 6.19 -13.56
N SER A 74 -1.92 6.78 -14.73
CA SER A 74 -3.23 6.67 -15.37
C SER A 74 -3.58 5.22 -15.71
N THR A 75 -2.65 4.48 -16.31
CA THR A 75 -2.87 3.06 -16.64
C THR A 75 -3.02 2.18 -15.42
N CYS A 76 -2.24 2.41 -14.36
CA CYS A 76 -2.38 1.70 -13.09
C CYS A 76 -3.72 2.02 -12.42
N SER A 77 -4.10 3.29 -12.38
CA SER A 77 -5.38 3.73 -11.81
C SER A 77 -6.57 3.13 -12.57
N TYR A 78 -6.51 3.14 -13.90
CA TYR A 78 -7.54 2.51 -14.74
C TYR A 78 -7.68 1.03 -14.42
N LYS A 79 -6.58 0.27 -14.36
CA LYS A 79 -6.61 -1.16 -14.00
C LYS A 79 -7.16 -1.41 -12.59
N ILE A 80 -6.83 -0.56 -11.62
CA ILE A 80 -7.38 -0.67 -10.26
C ILE A 80 -8.89 -0.46 -10.30
N LEU A 81 -9.35 0.64 -10.91
CA LEU A 81 -10.78 0.99 -10.96
C LEU A 81 -11.62 -0.06 -11.69
N THR A 82 -11.11 -0.61 -12.80
CA THR A 82 -11.82 -1.64 -13.56
C THR A 82 -11.92 -2.98 -12.83
N ASN A 83 -10.98 -3.28 -11.91
CA ASN A 83 -10.98 -4.54 -11.16
C ASN A 83 -11.52 -4.41 -9.73
N MET A 84 -11.81 -3.20 -9.25
CA MET A 84 -12.24 -2.96 -7.86
C MET A 84 -13.58 -3.59 -7.49
N ASN A 85 -14.47 -3.82 -8.47
CA ASN A 85 -15.85 -4.28 -8.22
C ASN A 85 -16.20 -5.54 -9.02
N ILE A 86 -15.20 -6.31 -9.43
CA ILE A 86 -15.48 -7.60 -10.08
C ILE A 86 -15.92 -8.57 -8.99
N LEU A 87 -17.20 -8.87 -8.96
CA LEU A 87 -17.73 -9.96 -8.15
C LEU A 87 -17.44 -11.29 -8.84
N PRO A 88 -17.01 -12.32 -8.09
CA PRO A 88 -16.84 -13.66 -8.65
C PRO A 88 -18.19 -14.18 -9.16
N GLN A 89 -18.18 -14.88 -10.29
CA GLN A 89 -19.38 -15.47 -10.89
C GLN A 89 -19.83 -16.77 -10.20
N GLU A 90 -18.95 -17.37 -9.41
CA GLU A 90 -19.19 -18.64 -8.70
C GLU A 90 -18.92 -18.47 -7.21
N GLU A 91 -19.41 -19.41 -6.40
CA GLU A 91 -19.10 -19.47 -4.96
C GLU A 91 -17.59 -19.66 -4.77
N THR A 92 -16.92 -18.66 -4.21
CA THR A 92 -15.48 -18.64 -4.04
C THR A 92 -15.10 -18.40 -2.60
N THR A 93 -13.91 -18.83 -2.21
CA THR A 93 -13.37 -18.55 -0.88
C THR A 93 -12.98 -17.08 -0.75
N VAL A 94 -13.44 -16.44 0.31
CA VAL A 94 -13.05 -15.07 0.65
C VAL A 94 -11.67 -15.05 1.29
N VAL A 95 -10.76 -14.24 0.81
CA VAL A 95 -9.45 -14.03 1.45
C VAL A 95 -9.36 -12.60 1.95
N VAL A 96 -9.19 -12.41 3.25
CA VAL A 96 -9.02 -11.11 3.89
C VAL A 96 -7.56 -10.93 4.25
N LEU A 97 -6.92 -9.95 3.62
CA LEU A 97 -5.53 -9.62 3.90
C LEU A 97 -5.45 -8.74 5.15
N GLY A 98 -4.54 -9.06 6.03
CA GLY A 98 -4.28 -8.30 7.24
C GLY A 98 -3.77 -6.88 6.97
N CYS A 99 -3.78 -6.11 8.02
CA CYS A 99 -3.20 -4.78 8.12
C CYS A 99 -2.88 -4.57 9.61
N ARG A 100 -2.13 -3.58 9.95
CA ARG A 100 -1.60 -3.32 11.30
C ARG A 100 -2.61 -3.55 12.43
N VAL A 101 -2.14 -4.24 13.49
CA VAL A 101 -2.83 -4.42 14.78
C VAL A 101 -2.16 -3.52 15.83
N LYS A 102 -2.94 -2.91 16.73
CA LYS A 102 -2.44 -2.10 17.85
C LYS A 102 -3.23 -2.43 19.11
N ASN A 103 -2.53 -2.75 20.21
CA ASN A 103 -3.17 -3.10 21.49
C ASN A 103 -4.23 -4.20 21.32
N LYS A 104 -3.92 -5.26 20.60
CA LYS A 104 -4.82 -6.39 20.27
C LYS A 104 -6.11 -6.00 19.52
N LYS A 105 -6.19 -4.77 19.01
CA LYS A 105 -7.35 -4.26 18.26
C LYS A 105 -6.97 -3.96 16.82
N PRO A 106 -7.89 -4.10 15.88
CA PRO A 106 -7.61 -3.75 14.49
C PRO A 106 -7.37 -2.24 14.36
N SER A 107 -6.40 -1.84 13.53
CA SER A 107 -6.26 -0.45 13.09
C SER A 107 -7.54 0.01 12.37
N LEU A 108 -7.72 1.32 12.18
CA LEU A 108 -8.89 1.85 11.48
C LEU A 108 -9.06 1.22 10.09
N ALA A 109 -7.98 1.14 9.32
CA ALA A 109 -8.00 0.53 7.98
C ALA A 109 -8.37 -0.96 8.02
N LEU A 110 -7.86 -1.71 9.01
CA LEU A 110 -8.21 -3.12 9.18
C LEU A 110 -9.67 -3.27 9.60
N LYS A 111 -10.16 -2.40 10.49
CA LYS A 111 -11.55 -2.40 10.94
C LYS A 111 -12.53 -2.18 9.79
N GLU A 112 -12.30 -1.16 8.95
CA GLU A 112 -13.13 -0.89 7.77
C GLU A 112 -13.17 -2.10 6.82
N ARG A 113 -12.03 -2.75 6.61
CA ARG A 113 -11.95 -3.98 5.83
C ARG A 113 -12.78 -5.11 6.44
N LEU A 114 -12.69 -5.29 7.76
CA LEU A 114 -13.45 -6.32 8.49
C LEU A 114 -14.95 -6.03 8.51
N ASP A 115 -15.35 -4.76 8.61
CA ASP A 115 -16.77 -4.38 8.53
C ASP A 115 -17.35 -4.71 7.14
N LYS A 116 -16.59 -4.48 6.06
CA LYS A 116 -16.97 -4.93 4.70
C LYS A 116 -17.00 -6.45 4.56
N THR A 117 -16.03 -7.12 5.14
CA THR A 117 -15.99 -8.60 5.16
C THR A 117 -17.21 -9.17 5.90
N TYR A 118 -17.56 -8.58 7.04
CA TYR A 118 -18.74 -8.97 7.81
C TYR A 118 -20.03 -8.85 6.98
N GLN A 119 -20.22 -7.71 6.30
CA GLN A 119 -21.39 -7.52 5.42
C GLN A 119 -21.45 -8.59 4.33
N TYR A 120 -20.33 -8.80 3.63
CA TYR A 120 -20.24 -9.78 2.54
C TYR A 120 -20.50 -11.22 3.01
N LEU A 121 -19.94 -11.63 4.15
CA LEU A 121 -20.15 -12.97 4.71
C LEU A 121 -21.57 -13.21 5.22
N ASN A 122 -22.28 -12.16 5.65
CA ASN A 122 -23.69 -12.24 6.03
C ASN A 122 -24.60 -12.41 4.81
N GLU A 123 -24.29 -11.69 3.72
CA GLU A 123 -25.01 -11.82 2.45
C GLU A 123 -24.76 -13.17 1.79
N ASN A 124 -23.62 -13.81 2.11
CA ASN A 124 -23.19 -15.08 1.54
C ASN A 124 -22.88 -16.11 2.63
N PRO A 125 -23.91 -16.73 3.27
CA PRO A 125 -23.73 -17.55 4.47
C PRO A 125 -22.97 -18.88 4.23
N LYS A 126 -22.86 -19.33 2.98
CA LYS A 126 -22.14 -20.55 2.63
C LYS A 126 -20.65 -20.38 2.44
N LEU A 127 -20.17 -19.14 2.22
CA LEU A 127 -18.78 -18.90 1.89
C LEU A 127 -17.84 -19.11 3.08
N GLN A 128 -16.68 -19.68 2.78
CA GLN A 128 -15.55 -19.80 3.68
C GLN A 128 -14.68 -18.54 3.61
N CYS A 129 -14.01 -18.21 4.70
CA CYS A 129 -13.18 -17.02 4.77
C CYS A 129 -11.80 -17.33 5.36
N ILE A 130 -10.74 -17.00 4.64
CA ILE A 130 -9.36 -17.08 5.10
C ILE A 130 -8.93 -15.69 5.57
N LEU A 131 -8.45 -15.62 6.79
CA LEU A 131 -7.91 -14.43 7.42
C LEU A 131 -6.40 -14.55 7.41
N SER A 132 -5.73 -13.82 6.53
CA SER A 132 -4.30 -13.96 6.29
C SER A 132 -3.53 -12.73 6.77
N GLY A 133 -2.58 -12.97 7.66
CA GLY A 133 -1.68 -11.95 8.21
C GLY A 133 -0.98 -12.44 9.46
N GLY A 134 0.34 -12.48 9.41
CA GLY A 134 1.19 -12.88 10.53
C GLY A 134 1.25 -11.83 11.63
N GLN A 135 2.21 -11.99 12.52
CA GLN A 135 2.45 -11.08 13.62
C GLN A 135 3.59 -10.13 13.28
N GLY A 136 3.30 -8.85 13.21
CA GLY A 136 4.33 -7.81 13.03
C GLY A 136 5.21 -7.65 14.27
N ALA A 137 6.42 -7.10 14.10
CA ALA A 137 7.42 -6.96 15.17
C ALA A 137 6.91 -6.16 16.40
N ASN A 138 5.95 -5.27 16.20
CA ASN A 138 5.38 -4.42 17.26
C ASN A 138 3.92 -4.80 17.57
N GLU A 139 3.52 -6.04 17.30
CA GLU A 139 2.17 -6.52 17.51
C GLU A 139 2.15 -7.61 18.57
N GLU A 140 1.16 -7.59 19.44
CA GLU A 140 1.01 -8.57 20.53
C GLU A 140 0.35 -9.89 20.07
N ILE A 141 -0.40 -9.84 18.98
CA ILE A 141 -1.07 -10.97 18.34
C ILE A 141 -0.95 -10.87 16.83
N SER A 142 -1.08 -12.00 16.12
CA SER A 142 -1.11 -11.98 14.66
C SER A 142 -2.33 -11.23 14.13
N GLU A 143 -2.18 -10.63 12.95
CA GLU A 143 -3.27 -9.95 12.26
C GLU A 143 -4.44 -10.92 12.01
N ALA A 144 -4.15 -12.15 11.58
CA ALA A 144 -5.15 -13.20 11.41
C ALA A 144 -5.97 -13.48 12.67
N LYS A 145 -5.30 -13.58 13.83
CA LYS A 145 -5.96 -13.78 15.11
C LYS A 145 -6.84 -12.59 15.51
N CYS A 146 -6.36 -11.38 15.29
CA CYS A 146 -7.14 -10.16 15.54
C CYS A 146 -8.40 -10.11 14.68
N MET A 147 -8.28 -10.42 13.39
CA MET A 147 -9.40 -10.49 12.43
C MET A 147 -10.43 -11.55 12.85
N TYR A 148 -9.96 -12.73 13.23
CA TYR A 148 -10.81 -13.82 13.71
C TYR A 148 -11.64 -13.39 14.92
N GLN A 149 -10.98 -12.85 15.96
CA GLN A 149 -11.66 -12.39 17.16
C GLN A 149 -12.71 -11.31 16.85
N TYR A 150 -12.40 -10.40 15.95
CA TYR A 150 -13.32 -9.35 15.54
C TYR A 150 -14.56 -9.90 14.83
N LEU A 151 -14.40 -10.78 13.84
CA LEU A 151 -15.53 -11.34 13.09
C LEU A 151 -16.39 -12.27 13.95
N VAL A 152 -15.79 -13.06 14.81
CA VAL A 152 -16.53 -13.90 15.78
C VAL A 152 -17.32 -13.03 16.74
N SER A 153 -16.76 -11.93 17.25
CA SER A 153 -17.48 -11.00 18.13
C SER A 153 -18.65 -10.30 17.43
N LYS A 154 -18.65 -10.25 16.10
CA LYS A 154 -19.75 -9.75 15.27
C LYS A 154 -20.80 -10.81 14.94
N GLY A 155 -20.57 -12.07 15.30
CA GLY A 155 -21.53 -13.17 15.10
C GLY A 155 -21.27 -14.05 13.87
N ILE A 156 -20.12 -13.93 13.22
CA ILE A 156 -19.75 -14.86 12.13
C ILE A 156 -19.40 -16.21 12.76
N ASP A 157 -19.93 -17.30 12.18
CA ASP A 157 -19.64 -18.66 12.62
C ASP A 157 -18.14 -18.97 12.55
N PRO A 158 -17.50 -19.36 13.69
CA PRO A 158 -16.09 -19.72 13.75
C PRO A 158 -15.67 -20.80 12.74
N HIS A 159 -16.56 -21.74 12.42
CA HIS A 159 -16.28 -22.83 11.47
C HIS A 159 -16.10 -22.35 10.03
N ARG A 160 -16.50 -21.13 9.71
CA ARG A 160 -16.32 -20.49 8.41
C ARG A 160 -15.01 -19.72 8.29
N LEU A 161 -14.29 -19.52 9.41
CA LEU A 161 -13.13 -18.65 9.50
C LEU A 161 -11.84 -19.46 9.66
N TYR A 162 -10.91 -19.29 8.74
CA TYR A 162 -9.62 -19.97 8.74
C TYR A 162 -8.49 -18.95 8.89
N GLN A 163 -7.58 -19.19 9.82
CA GLN A 163 -6.47 -18.30 10.09
C GLN A 163 -5.21 -18.77 9.35
N GLU A 164 -4.56 -17.86 8.65
CA GLU A 164 -3.21 -17.97 8.14
C GLU A 164 -2.36 -16.90 8.83
N ASP A 165 -1.52 -17.29 9.76
CA ASP A 165 -0.80 -16.41 10.70
C ASP A 165 0.72 -16.43 10.53
N LYS A 166 1.23 -16.99 9.42
CA LYS A 166 2.67 -17.15 9.16
C LYS A 166 3.24 -16.11 8.20
N SER A 167 2.40 -15.49 7.40
CA SER A 167 2.81 -14.54 6.37
C SER A 167 3.38 -13.25 6.98
N THR A 168 4.45 -12.74 6.36
CA THR A 168 5.13 -11.49 6.73
C THR A 168 5.08 -10.44 5.63
N SER A 169 4.50 -10.78 4.49
CA SER A 169 4.37 -9.91 3.32
C SER A 169 3.07 -10.19 2.56
N THR A 170 2.60 -9.22 1.78
CA THR A 170 1.41 -9.39 0.93
C THR A 170 1.57 -10.56 -0.05
N ARG A 171 2.78 -10.79 -0.55
CA ARG A 171 3.06 -11.94 -1.41
C ARG A 171 2.84 -13.26 -0.68
N GLU A 172 3.33 -13.37 0.55
CA GLU A 172 3.15 -14.56 1.39
C GLU A 172 1.69 -14.73 1.80
N ASN A 173 0.98 -13.63 2.11
CA ASN A 173 -0.46 -13.69 2.38
C ASN A 173 -1.20 -14.40 1.24
N ILE A 174 -0.96 -14.01 0.00
CA ILE A 174 -1.60 -14.62 -1.18
C ILE A 174 -1.15 -16.07 -1.36
N LEU A 175 0.16 -16.34 -1.27
CA LEU A 175 0.72 -17.67 -1.48
C LEU A 175 0.21 -18.67 -0.44
N PHE A 176 0.26 -18.33 0.83
CA PHE A 176 -0.14 -19.22 1.92
C PHE A 176 -1.66 -19.40 1.96
N SER A 177 -2.43 -18.35 1.66
CA SER A 177 -3.88 -18.48 1.48
C SER A 177 -4.23 -19.44 0.34
N TYR A 178 -3.55 -19.32 -0.81
CA TYR A 178 -3.74 -20.24 -1.94
C TYR A 178 -3.40 -21.70 -1.57
N GLN A 179 -2.29 -21.91 -0.85
CA GLN A 179 -1.93 -23.25 -0.35
C GLN A 179 -3.01 -23.81 0.59
N LEU A 180 -3.58 -22.96 1.45
CA LEU A 180 -4.65 -23.35 2.37
C LEU A 180 -5.93 -23.72 1.62
N ILE A 181 -6.33 -22.95 0.60
CA ILE A 181 -7.44 -23.24 -0.30
C ILE A 181 -7.26 -24.62 -0.95
N LYS A 182 -6.08 -24.83 -1.55
CA LYS A 182 -5.77 -26.09 -2.25
C LYS A 182 -5.78 -27.29 -1.30
N LYS A 183 -5.19 -27.16 -0.10
CA LYS A 183 -5.13 -28.22 0.92
C LYS A 183 -6.51 -28.60 1.44
N ARG A 184 -7.41 -27.64 1.59
CA ARG A 184 -8.76 -27.85 2.12
C ARG A 184 -9.81 -28.07 1.05
N LYS A 185 -9.42 -28.01 -0.23
CA LYS A 185 -10.33 -28.17 -1.39
C LYS A 185 -11.50 -27.15 -1.35
N PHE A 186 -11.22 -25.92 -0.91
CA PHE A 186 -12.20 -24.85 -1.03
C PHE A 186 -12.36 -24.47 -2.50
N THR A 187 -13.56 -24.10 -2.88
CA THR A 187 -13.88 -23.55 -4.22
C THR A 187 -13.72 -22.03 -4.24
#